data_65e3f444143295246d675ef98dac1d33
#
_entry.id   65e3f444143295246d675ef98dac1d33
#
_cell.length_a   1.000
_cell.length_b   1.000
_cell.length_c   1.000
_cell.angle_alpha   90.00
_cell.angle_beta   90.00
_cell.angle_gamma   90.00
#
_symmetry.space_group_name_H-M   'P 1'
#
loop_
_entity.id
_entity.type
_entity.pdbx_description
1 polymer ?
#
loop_
_entity_poly.entity_id
_entity_poly.type
_entity_poly.pdbx_seq_one_letter_code
_entity_poly.pdbx_strand_id
1 'polypeptide(L)'
;LFYTHGVKTKMLPYDNKSEFDVMIRMPTGTAMPVTANVARKMATMIEKAVPEAVALQTYTGRAAPFNFNGLVRHYYLQEYPWMATISVQLAHKKDRERSSHEIALVLRDLLKPVADKSGARLTIAEVPPGPPVLQSVVAEVYGPDAKTRRVVASELTDIFKSSSIMEDVDNYMNDPHQVLHFVVDTEKANRRGISVSTINRNLTLAMGSVPLGDVKQGKSREPTLITLEVPLAVRSQIISLSDLPVPTMDGRETVPLSELGHFETFMEDPVIYHKDLRAVEYVVGDAVNDLPAPLYAMFDLERIMAERDFRDPQGEKIEGGWISAPEKTFKSGFKWDGEWHVTYETFRDMGIAFGVALILIYILVVWQFGNFIIPLVIMAPIPLTMVGIVPGHWIMGAEFTATSMIGFIALAGIIVRNSILLVDFAQLELRGGKNPVSAVIDSGKARMRPIVITAFALVGGSSVILTDPIFQGMAVALLFGVVVSTLLTDR
;
A
#
# COMPACT_ATOMS: atom_id res chain seq x y z
N LEU A 1 -20.86 1.31 -17.64
CA LEU A 1 -19.52 0.71 -17.72
C LEU A 1 -18.85 0.65 -16.34
N PHE A 2 -18.90 1.68 -15.50
CA PHE A 2 -18.40 1.61 -14.12
C PHE A 2 -19.17 0.59 -13.26
N TYR A 3 -20.51 0.63 -13.30
CA TYR A 3 -21.36 -0.31 -12.55
C TYR A 3 -21.21 -1.77 -13.01
N THR A 4 -20.95 -2.01 -14.29
CA THR A 4 -20.76 -3.36 -14.87
C THR A 4 -19.31 -3.83 -14.82
N HIS A 5 -18.43 -3.12 -14.12
CA HIS A 5 -16.98 -3.38 -14.01
C HIS A 5 -16.22 -3.38 -15.34
N GLY A 6 -16.88 -2.89 -16.42
CA GLY A 6 -16.22 -2.76 -17.74
C GLY A 6 -15.10 -1.71 -17.75
N VAL A 7 -15.18 -0.69 -16.88
CA VAL A 7 -14.12 0.27 -16.60
C VAL A 7 -13.89 0.26 -15.08
N LYS A 8 -12.71 -0.16 -14.65
CA LYS A 8 -12.32 -0.22 -13.26
C LYS A 8 -11.83 1.15 -12.79
N THR A 9 -12.13 1.52 -11.55
CA THR A 9 -11.64 2.77 -10.96
C THR A 9 -10.58 2.47 -9.93
N LYS A 10 -9.40 3.04 -10.10
CA LYS A 10 -8.27 2.90 -9.19
C LYS A 10 -7.58 4.26 -9.03
N MET A 11 -6.84 4.45 -7.95
CA MET A 11 -6.08 5.69 -7.79
C MET A 11 -4.99 5.81 -8.87
N LEU A 12 -4.08 4.85 -8.92
CA LEU A 12 -3.03 4.70 -9.92
C LEU A 12 -2.83 3.21 -10.24
N PRO A 13 -2.52 2.85 -11.49
CA PRO A 13 -2.22 1.47 -11.86
C PRO A 13 -0.86 1.04 -11.29
N TYR A 14 -0.62 -0.28 -11.21
CA TYR A 14 0.69 -0.79 -10.84
C TYR A 14 1.76 -0.33 -11.85
N ASP A 15 2.89 0.14 -11.31
CA ASP A 15 4.05 0.51 -12.13
C ASP A 15 5.02 -0.69 -12.24
N ASN A 16 5.69 -0.78 -13.37
CA ASN A 16 6.67 -1.83 -13.63
C ASN A 16 8.03 -1.46 -13.00
N LYS A 17 8.18 -1.70 -11.69
CA LYS A 17 9.39 -1.44 -10.92
C LYS A 17 10.41 -2.56 -11.05
N SER A 18 11.69 -2.26 -10.75
CA SER A 18 12.77 -3.24 -10.78
C SER A 18 13.04 -3.88 -9.42
N GLU A 19 12.12 -3.74 -8.46
CA GLU A 19 12.23 -4.33 -7.13
C GLU A 19 10.87 -4.63 -6.52
N PHE A 20 10.82 -5.63 -5.67
CA PHE A 20 9.74 -5.91 -4.73
C PHE A 20 10.29 -6.72 -3.55
N ASP A 21 9.54 -6.77 -2.45
CA ASP A 21 9.91 -7.50 -1.25
C ASP A 21 8.93 -8.66 -1.00
N VAL A 22 9.45 -9.80 -0.57
CA VAL A 22 8.68 -10.95 -0.10
C VAL A 22 8.79 -10.98 1.42
N MET A 23 7.70 -10.66 2.11
CA MET A 23 7.62 -10.62 3.56
C MET A 23 7.14 -11.97 4.08
N ILE A 24 7.84 -12.50 5.06
CA ILE A 24 7.56 -13.80 5.68
C ILE A 24 7.40 -13.55 7.18
N ARG A 25 6.22 -13.89 7.71
CA ARG A 25 5.96 -13.83 9.13
C ARG A 25 5.55 -15.22 9.62
N MET A 26 6.45 -15.89 10.33
CA MET A 26 6.20 -17.16 10.99
C MET A 26 5.31 -16.98 12.22
N PRO A 27 4.71 -18.04 12.77
CA PRO A 27 4.03 -17.95 14.07
C PRO A 27 4.90 -17.31 15.13
N THR A 28 4.30 -16.45 15.95
CA THR A 28 4.98 -15.70 17.00
C THR A 28 5.75 -16.66 17.93
N GLY A 29 6.99 -16.31 18.29
CA GLY A 29 7.88 -17.17 19.09
C GLY A 29 8.67 -18.19 18.29
N THR A 30 8.51 -18.28 16.96
CA THR A 30 9.33 -19.17 16.13
C THR A 30 10.80 -18.76 16.20
N ALA A 31 11.67 -19.74 16.42
CA ALA A 31 13.12 -19.50 16.50
C ALA A 31 13.71 -19.08 15.14
N MET A 32 14.64 -18.11 15.18
CA MET A 32 15.29 -17.54 13.99
C MET A 32 15.85 -18.60 12.99
N PRO A 33 16.48 -19.71 13.40
CA PRO A 33 16.96 -20.73 12.45
C PRO A 33 15.85 -21.37 11.63
N VAL A 34 14.66 -21.55 12.21
CA VAL A 34 13.49 -22.11 11.52
C VAL A 34 13.00 -21.12 10.46
N THR A 35 12.85 -19.84 10.85
CA THR A 35 12.47 -18.76 9.94
C THR A 35 13.49 -18.63 8.79
N ALA A 36 14.79 -18.66 9.11
CA ALA A 36 15.86 -18.60 8.12
C ALA A 36 15.83 -19.75 7.12
N ASN A 37 15.48 -20.97 7.57
CA ASN A 37 15.35 -22.12 6.69
C ASN A 37 14.15 -21.98 5.73
N VAL A 38 13.02 -21.47 6.20
CA VAL A 38 11.85 -21.20 5.35
C VAL A 38 12.20 -20.11 4.33
N ALA A 39 12.79 -19.00 4.76
CA ALA A 39 13.20 -17.92 3.89
C ALA A 39 14.20 -18.37 2.82
N ARG A 40 15.22 -19.15 3.19
CA ARG A 40 16.21 -19.71 2.25
C ARG A 40 15.55 -20.63 1.22
N LYS A 41 14.61 -21.47 1.64
CA LYS A 41 13.85 -22.35 0.74
C LYS A 41 13.05 -21.52 -0.26
N MET A 42 12.34 -20.48 0.20
CA MET A 42 11.59 -19.59 -0.68
C MET A 42 12.52 -18.84 -1.63
N ALA A 43 13.66 -18.30 -1.14
CA ALA A 43 14.65 -17.62 -1.98
C ALA A 43 15.17 -18.53 -3.12
N THR A 44 15.46 -19.81 -2.82
CA THR A 44 15.87 -20.78 -3.84
C THR A 44 14.76 -21.06 -4.88
N MET A 45 13.50 -21.02 -4.46
CA MET A 45 12.36 -21.17 -5.39
C MET A 45 12.22 -19.95 -6.28
N ILE A 46 12.38 -18.75 -5.72
CA ILE A 46 12.35 -17.47 -6.47
C ILE A 46 13.48 -17.46 -7.51
N GLU A 47 14.70 -17.78 -7.12
CA GLU A 47 15.87 -17.83 -8.01
C GLU A 47 15.63 -18.73 -9.23
N LYS A 48 14.95 -19.88 -9.04
CA LYS A 48 14.62 -20.80 -10.13
C LYS A 48 13.46 -20.34 -11.01
N ALA A 49 12.47 -19.67 -10.45
CA ALA A 49 11.23 -19.29 -11.13
C ALA A 49 11.31 -17.92 -11.83
N VAL A 50 12.26 -17.07 -11.40
CA VAL A 50 12.39 -15.68 -11.86
C VAL A 50 13.80 -15.48 -12.42
N PRO A 51 14.05 -15.86 -13.70
CA PRO A 51 15.33 -15.63 -14.35
C PRO A 51 15.67 -14.14 -14.50
N GLU A 52 14.67 -13.26 -14.41
CA GLU A 52 14.83 -11.80 -14.41
C GLU A 52 15.39 -11.23 -13.11
N ALA A 53 15.48 -12.02 -12.04
CA ALA A 53 16.08 -11.59 -10.78
C ALA A 53 17.61 -11.50 -10.92
N VAL A 54 18.14 -10.30 -10.73
CA VAL A 54 19.60 -10.03 -10.78
C VAL A 54 20.24 -10.13 -9.40
N ALA A 55 19.47 -9.97 -8.33
CA ALA A 55 19.94 -10.17 -6.96
C ALA A 55 18.79 -10.55 -6.02
N LEU A 56 19.11 -11.42 -5.07
CA LEU A 56 18.25 -11.81 -3.96
C LEU A 56 18.98 -11.55 -2.66
N GLN A 57 18.34 -10.86 -1.73
CA GLN A 57 18.88 -10.60 -0.40
C GLN A 57 17.88 -11.06 0.64
N THR A 58 18.31 -11.88 1.59
CA THR A 58 17.44 -12.42 2.65
C THR A 58 17.85 -11.87 4.00
N TYR A 59 16.92 -11.27 4.69
CA TYR A 59 17.06 -10.73 6.04
C TYR A 59 16.16 -11.53 6.97
N THR A 60 16.69 -12.07 8.07
CA THR A 60 15.93 -12.84 9.06
C THR A 60 16.19 -12.32 10.46
N GLY A 61 15.13 -12.06 11.22
CA GLY A 61 15.24 -11.48 12.56
C GLY A 61 15.78 -10.05 12.59
N ARG A 62 15.80 -9.41 11.43
CA ARG A 62 16.26 -8.03 11.24
C ARG A 62 15.55 -7.43 10.03
N ALA A 63 15.23 -6.15 10.11
CA ALA A 63 14.66 -5.42 8.98
C ALA A 63 15.65 -5.36 7.80
N ALA A 64 15.13 -5.40 6.58
CA ALA A 64 15.89 -5.09 5.38
C ALA A 64 16.34 -3.62 5.40
N PRO A 65 17.40 -3.23 4.65
CA PRO A 65 17.75 -1.83 4.48
C PRO A 65 16.58 -0.99 4.02
N PHE A 66 16.54 0.26 4.45
CA PHE A 66 15.46 1.19 4.13
C PHE A 66 15.27 1.32 2.62
N ASN A 67 14.08 0.95 2.16
CA ASN A 67 13.57 1.26 0.83
C ASN A 67 12.20 1.94 0.98
N PHE A 68 11.56 2.30 -0.13
CA PHE A 68 10.28 2.97 -0.12
C PHE A 68 9.19 2.10 0.55
N ASN A 69 9.13 0.80 0.23
CA ASN A 69 8.20 -0.15 0.85
C ASN A 69 8.41 -0.26 2.36
N GLY A 70 9.66 -0.39 2.78
CA GLY A 70 10.02 -0.49 4.19
C GLY A 70 9.55 0.71 5.00
N LEU A 71 9.66 1.92 4.42
CA LEU A 71 9.21 3.15 5.06
C LEU A 71 7.68 3.20 5.16
N VAL A 72 7.00 2.94 4.05
CA VAL A 72 5.56 3.16 3.89
C VAL A 72 4.74 2.08 4.57
N ARG A 73 5.17 0.83 4.45
CA ARG A 73 4.49 -0.36 5.01
C ARG A 73 5.00 -0.72 6.41
N HIS A 74 5.81 0.13 7.02
CA HIS A 74 6.42 -0.06 8.34
C HIS A 74 7.26 -1.34 8.46
N TYR A 75 7.88 -1.82 7.38
CA TYR A 75 8.69 -3.04 7.41
C TYR A 75 10.01 -2.87 8.15
N TYR A 76 10.37 -1.66 8.56
CA TYR A 76 11.45 -1.42 9.52
C TYR A 76 11.15 -2.02 10.92
N LEU A 77 9.90 -2.42 11.21
CA LEU A 77 9.51 -3.15 12.41
C LEU A 77 9.68 -4.68 12.30
N GLN A 78 10.20 -5.19 11.18
CA GLN A 78 10.47 -6.62 10.95
C GLN A 78 11.77 -7.05 11.66
N GLU A 79 11.80 -6.98 12.99
CA GLU A 79 13.01 -7.24 13.81
C GLU A 79 12.91 -8.47 14.69
N TYR A 80 11.77 -9.17 14.68
CA TYR A 80 11.57 -10.35 15.50
C TYR A 80 12.15 -11.61 14.84
N PRO A 81 12.62 -12.61 15.65
CA PRO A 81 13.17 -13.88 15.15
C PRO A 81 12.28 -14.65 14.18
N TRP A 82 10.97 -14.45 14.27
CA TRP A 82 9.96 -15.08 13.42
C TRP A 82 9.61 -14.27 12.16
N MET A 83 10.35 -13.23 11.87
CA MET A 83 10.14 -12.38 10.71
C MET A 83 11.31 -12.47 9.74
N ALA A 84 11.04 -12.49 8.45
CA ALA A 84 12.05 -12.41 7.41
C ALA A 84 11.57 -11.62 6.20
N THR A 85 12.51 -11.03 5.48
CA THR A 85 12.29 -10.32 4.22
C THR A 85 13.22 -10.90 3.16
N ILE A 86 12.70 -11.17 1.96
CA ILE A 86 13.50 -11.45 0.78
C ILE A 86 13.32 -10.27 -0.17
N SER A 87 14.34 -9.44 -0.31
CA SER A 87 14.36 -8.35 -1.29
C SER A 87 14.79 -8.89 -2.64
N VAL A 88 13.94 -8.72 -3.64
CA VAL A 88 14.13 -9.19 -5.02
C VAL A 88 14.42 -8.02 -5.91
N GLN A 89 15.63 -7.99 -6.47
CA GLN A 89 16.04 -7.01 -7.47
C GLN A 89 15.89 -7.61 -8.86
N LEU A 90 15.09 -6.98 -9.71
CA LEU A 90 14.85 -7.40 -11.09
C LEU A 90 15.75 -6.64 -12.07
N ALA A 91 15.99 -7.24 -13.23
CA ALA A 91 16.56 -6.55 -14.37
C ALA A 91 15.71 -5.32 -14.75
N HIS A 92 16.32 -4.35 -15.44
CA HIS A 92 15.60 -3.15 -15.86
C HIS A 92 14.42 -3.50 -16.76
N LYS A 93 13.31 -2.75 -16.66
CA LYS A 93 12.05 -3.03 -17.39
C LYS A 93 12.18 -3.18 -18.90
N LYS A 94 13.26 -2.63 -19.52
CA LYS A 94 13.54 -2.78 -20.95
C LYS A 94 14.26 -4.09 -21.29
N ASP A 95 14.82 -4.77 -20.29
CA ASP A 95 15.63 -5.98 -20.46
C ASP A 95 14.88 -7.24 -19.99
N ARG A 96 13.57 -7.14 -19.78
CA ARG A 96 12.69 -8.26 -19.38
C ARG A 96 11.34 -8.18 -20.06
N GLU A 97 10.73 -9.34 -20.29
CA GLU A 97 9.42 -9.46 -20.94
C GLU A 97 8.28 -9.30 -19.90
N ARG A 98 8.41 -9.97 -18.74
CA ARG A 98 7.39 -9.94 -17.68
C ARG A 98 7.50 -8.65 -16.86
N SER A 99 6.37 -8.04 -16.56
CA SER A 99 6.28 -6.94 -15.60
C SER A 99 6.56 -7.42 -14.16
N SER A 100 6.93 -6.50 -13.26
CA SER A 100 7.07 -6.83 -11.82
C SER A 100 5.78 -7.38 -11.23
N HIS A 101 4.62 -6.88 -11.67
CA HIS A 101 3.32 -7.35 -11.22
C HIS A 101 3.03 -8.81 -11.67
N GLU A 102 3.28 -9.14 -12.93
CA GLU A 102 3.13 -10.52 -13.42
C GLU A 102 4.04 -11.49 -12.67
N ILE A 103 5.28 -11.09 -12.38
CA ILE A 103 6.21 -11.89 -11.59
C ILE A 103 5.67 -12.07 -10.16
N ALA A 104 5.16 -11.02 -9.53
CA ALA A 104 4.59 -11.08 -8.19
C ALA A 104 3.40 -12.03 -8.10
N LEU A 105 2.50 -12.03 -9.10
CA LEU A 105 1.37 -12.97 -9.18
C LEU A 105 1.85 -14.43 -9.24
N VAL A 106 2.80 -14.74 -10.13
CA VAL A 106 3.37 -16.10 -10.22
C VAL A 106 4.02 -16.52 -8.91
N LEU A 107 4.70 -15.62 -8.22
CA LEU A 107 5.35 -15.93 -6.95
C LEU A 107 4.35 -16.16 -5.82
N ARG A 108 3.20 -15.49 -5.79
CA ARG A 108 2.14 -15.77 -4.81
C ARG A 108 1.72 -17.23 -4.87
N ASP A 109 1.37 -17.71 -6.05
CA ASP A 109 0.96 -19.12 -6.26
C ASP A 109 2.08 -20.10 -5.93
N LEU A 110 3.31 -19.79 -6.32
CA LEU A 110 4.48 -20.64 -6.11
C LEU A 110 4.85 -20.78 -4.64
N LEU A 111 4.82 -19.70 -3.87
CA LEU A 111 5.31 -19.66 -2.48
C LEU A 111 4.24 -20.03 -1.45
N LYS A 112 2.96 -19.85 -1.78
CA LYS A 112 1.82 -20.15 -0.88
C LYS A 112 1.87 -21.54 -0.26
N PRO A 113 2.13 -22.65 -1.01
CA PRO A 113 2.19 -23.98 -0.40
C PRO A 113 3.31 -24.14 0.64
N VAL A 114 4.41 -23.39 0.50
CA VAL A 114 5.51 -23.40 1.49
C VAL A 114 5.12 -22.60 2.71
N ALA A 115 4.47 -21.46 2.52
CA ALA A 115 3.93 -20.64 3.59
C ALA A 115 2.91 -21.42 4.42
N ASP A 116 1.90 -22.01 3.77
CA ASP A 116 0.85 -22.80 4.42
C ASP A 116 1.42 -23.98 5.23
N LYS A 117 2.38 -24.71 4.65
CA LYS A 117 3.03 -25.83 5.34
C LYS A 117 3.83 -25.42 6.57
N SER A 118 4.38 -24.22 6.56
CA SER A 118 5.18 -23.69 7.67
C SER A 118 4.35 -22.87 8.66
N GLY A 119 3.07 -22.63 8.39
CA GLY A 119 2.21 -21.71 9.13
C GLY A 119 2.60 -20.24 8.99
N ALA A 120 3.40 -19.91 7.96
CA ALA A 120 3.84 -18.56 7.71
C ALA A 120 2.74 -17.73 7.03
N ARG A 121 2.66 -16.46 7.38
CA ARG A 121 1.94 -15.44 6.60
C ARG A 121 2.91 -14.89 5.57
N LEU A 122 2.46 -14.83 4.33
CA LEU A 122 3.24 -14.38 3.18
C LEU A 122 2.61 -13.11 2.61
N THR A 123 3.43 -12.09 2.34
CA THR A 123 3.00 -10.89 1.62
C THR A 123 4.03 -10.58 0.54
N ILE A 124 3.59 -10.37 -0.70
CA ILE A 124 4.45 -9.91 -1.78
C ILE A 124 4.22 -8.42 -1.98
N ALA A 125 5.12 -7.65 -1.43
CA ALA A 125 5.03 -6.20 -1.37
C ALA A 125 5.63 -5.55 -2.61
N GLU A 126 4.77 -5.24 -3.56
CA GLU A 126 5.15 -4.41 -4.71
C GLU A 126 5.28 -2.95 -4.29
N VAL A 127 6.14 -2.19 -4.97
CA VAL A 127 6.28 -0.75 -4.73
C VAL A 127 5.01 -0.05 -5.19
N PRO A 128 4.25 0.60 -4.29
CA PRO A 128 3.01 1.28 -4.69
C PRO A 128 3.33 2.46 -5.61
N PRO A 129 2.55 2.64 -6.68
CA PRO A 129 2.77 3.76 -7.61
C PRO A 129 2.32 5.11 -7.06
N GLY A 130 1.59 5.10 -5.96
CA GLY A 130 0.90 6.25 -5.37
C GLY A 130 1.41 6.67 -4.00
N PRO A 131 0.57 7.36 -3.23
CA PRO A 131 0.92 7.80 -1.89
C PRO A 131 1.18 6.63 -0.94
N PRO A 132 1.89 6.91 0.15
CA PRO A 132 2.28 5.91 1.11
C PRO A 132 1.06 5.36 1.87
N VAL A 133 0.73 4.10 1.62
CA VAL A 133 -0.34 3.37 2.33
C VAL A 133 0.17 2.02 2.80
N LEU A 134 -0.36 1.52 3.92
CA LEU A 134 0.05 0.23 4.48
C LEU A 134 -0.19 -0.92 3.50
N GLN A 135 -1.41 -1.00 2.99
CA GLN A 135 -1.84 -1.90 1.90
C GLN A 135 -3.03 -1.28 1.16
N SER A 136 -3.50 -1.91 0.10
CA SER A 136 -4.58 -1.37 -0.71
C SER A 136 -5.90 -1.25 0.07
N VAL A 137 -6.19 -2.25 0.91
CA VAL A 137 -7.36 -2.26 1.80
C VAL A 137 -6.88 -2.38 3.24
N VAL A 138 -7.26 -1.43 4.06
CA VAL A 138 -6.93 -1.38 5.49
C VAL A 138 -8.21 -1.15 6.28
N ALA A 139 -8.40 -1.93 7.33
CA ALA A 139 -9.43 -1.68 8.33
C ALA A 139 -8.75 -1.35 9.67
N GLU A 140 -9.02 -0.15 10.16
CA GLU A 140 -8.60 0.34 11.46
C GLU A 140 -9.66 -0.02 12.49
N VAL A 141 -9.40 -1.02 13.33
CA VAL A 141 -10.36 -1.52 14.32
C VAL A 141 -10.20 -0.78 15.63
N TYR A 142 -11.30 -0.23 16.10
CA TYR A 142 -11.42 0.51 17.36
C TYR A 142 -12.38 -0.21 18.30
N GLY A 143 -12.24 0.01 19.61
CA GLY A 143 -13.12 -0.58 20.60
C GLY A 143 -12.73 -0.20 22.04
N PRO A 144 -13.55 -0.59 23.03
CA PRO A 144 -13.41 -0.11 24.41
C PRO A 144 -12.11 -0.58 25.09
N ASP A 145 -11.68 -1.78 24.81
CA ASP A 145 -10.49 -2.39 25.43
C ASP A 145 -9.69 -3.23 24.40
N ALA A 146 -8.45 -3.57 24.74
CA ALA A 146 -7.53 -4.31 23.87
C ALA A 146 -8.06 -5.71 23.52
N LYS A 147 -8.69 -6.40 24.47
CA LYS A 147 -9.20 -7.76 24.26
C LYS A 147 -10.32 -7.76 23.21
N THR A 148 -11.28 -6.85 23.37
CA THR A 148 -12.40 -6.68 22.44
C THR A 148 -11.89 -6.29 21.04
N ARG A 149 -10.99 -5.32 20.94
CA ARG A 149 -10.39 -4.92 19.65
C ARG A 149 -9.71 -6.09 18.94
N ARG A 150 -8.92 -6.89 19.68
CA ARG A 150 -8.20 -8.04 19.11
C ARG A 150 -9.13 -9.14 18.62
N VAL A 151 -10.22 -9.43 19.36
CA VAL A 151 -11.25 -10.41 18.93
C VAL A 151 -11.90 -9.92 17.63
N VAL A 152 -12.34 -8.67 17.58
CA VAL A 152 -12.98 -8.07 16.40
C VAL A 152 -12.00 -8.06 15.21
N ALA A 153 -10.74 -7.67 15.43
CA ALA A 153 -9.72 -7.67 14.38
C ALA A 153 -9.39 -9.09 13.87
N SER A 154 -9.39 -10.09 14.75
CA SER A 154 -9.19 -11.48 14.35
C SER A 154 -10.32 -11.99 13.46
N GLU A 155 -11.56 -11.75 13.85
CA GLU A 155 -12.75 -12.15 13.06
C GLU A 155 -12.79 -11.38 11.73
N LEU A 156 -12.47 -10.09 11.73
CA LEU A 156 -12.37 -9.31 10.51
C LEU A 156 -11.24 -9.82 9.59
N THR A 157 -10.13 -10.29 10.16
CA THR A 157 -9.05 -10.94 9.39
C THR A 157 -9.56 -12.21 8.68
N ASP A 158 -10.41 -13.00 9.35
CA ASP A 158 -11.00 -14.20 8.74
C ASP A 158 -12.07 -13.87 7.69
N ILE A 159 -12.75 -12.73 7.83
CA ILE A 159 -13.63 -12.19 6.79
C ILE A 159 -12.81 -11.79 5.57
N PHE A 160 -11.71 -11.05 5.74
CA PHE A 160 -10.79 -10.70 4.65
C PHE A 160 -10.28 -11.93 3.90
N LYS A 161 -9.83 -12.97 4.63
CA LYS A 161 -9.35 -14.23 4.02
C LYS A 161 -10.42 -15.00 3.26
N SER A 162 -11.70 -14.79 3.56
CA SER A 162 -12.79 -15.49 2.88
C SER A 162 -13.23 -14.81 1.58
N SER A 163 -12.77 -13.59 1.31
CA SER A 163 -13.00 -12.89 0.05
C SER A 163 -12.08 -13.43 -1.05
N SER A 164 -12.65 -13.72 -2.22
CA SER A 164 -11.87 -14.14 -3.39
C SER A 164 -11.10 -13.02 -4.09
N ILE A 165 -11.36 -11.78 -3.69
CA ILE A 165 -10.71 -10.58 -4.24
C ILE A 165 -9.46 -10.22 -3.45
N MET A 166 -9.42 -10.62 -2.15
CA MET A 166 -8.35 -10.28 -1.23
C MET A 166 -7.24 -11.32 -1.25
N GLU A 167 -6.01 -10.82 -1.33
CA GLU A 167 -4.78 -11.60 -1.14
C GLU A 167 -3.88 -10.89 -0.13
N ASP A 168 -2.79 -11.56 0.27
CA ASP A 168 -1.80 -11.03 1.20
C ASP A 168 -2.43 -10.50 2.52
N VAL A 169 -3.51 -11.17 2.97
CA VAL A 169 -4.25 -10.77 4.17
C VAL A 169 -3.43 -11.00 5.42
N ASP A 170 -3.23 -9.97 6.19
CA ASP A 170 -2.53 -10.01 7.47
C ASP A 170 -3.21 -9.07 8.49
N ASN A 171 -2.76 -9.15 9.72
CA ASN A 171 -3.02 -8.15 10.76
C ASN A 171 -1.70 -7.85 11.48
N TYR A 172 -1.62 -6.69 12.13
CA TYR A 172 -0.39 -6.29 12.83
C TYR A 172 -0.35 -6.81 14.28
N MET A 173 -1.30 -7.67 14.64
CA MET A 173 -1.33 -8.27 15.96
C MET A 173 -0.22 -9.31 16.09
N ASN A 174 0.57 -9.19 17.13
CA ASN A 174 1.43 -10.27 17.59
C ASN A 174 0.67 -11.10 18.61
N ASP A 175 0.70 -12.42 18.47
CA ASP A 175 0.12 -13.29 19.46
C ASP A 175 0.97 -13.25 20.73
N PRO A 176 0.36 -13.24 21.94
CA PRO A 176 1.09 -13.35 23.18
C PRO A 176 1.97 -14.62 23.15
N HIS A 177 3.21 -14.51 23.51
CA HIS A 177 4.13 -15.63 23.56
C HIS A 177 4.89 -15.64 24.87
N GLN A 178 5.37 -16.83 25.24
CA GLN A 178 6.12 -17.02 26.46
C GLN A 178 7.56 -16.54 26.28
N VAL A 179 8.01 -15.73 27.22
CA VAL A 179 9.38 -15.23 27.32
C VAL A 179 9.96 -15.67 28.64
N LEU A 180 11.20 -16.10 28.62
CA LEU A 180 11.94 -16.51 29.80
C LEU A 180 12.69 -15.30 30.36
N HIS A 181 12.33 -14.88 31.57
CA HIS A 181 13.04 -13.83 32.31
C HIS A 181 13.89 -14.44 33.41
N PHE A 182 15.09 -13.93 33.59
CA PHE A 182 15.90 -14.24 34.75
C PHE A 182 15.58 -13.21 35.84
N VAL A 183 14.97 -13.68 36.93
CA VAL A 183 14.62 -12.85 38.10
C VAL A 183 15.78 -12.89 39.07
N VAL A 184 16.46 -11.76 39.22
CA VAL A 184 17.64 -11.63 40.10
C VAL A 184 17.21 -11.52 41.56
N ASP A 185 17.77 -12.39 42.43
CA ASP A 185 17.74 -12.20 43.87
C ASP A 185 18.80 -11.16 44.27
N THR A 186 18.39 -9.92 44.41
CA THR A 186 19.29 -8.79 44.65
C THR A 186 20.04 -8.90 45.97
N GLU A 187 19.45 -9.54 46.99
CA GLU A 187 20.14 -9.75 48.25
C GLU A 187 21.26 -10.76 48.15
N LYS A 188 21.01 -11.91 47.48
CA LYS A 188 22.04 -12.92 47.23
C LYS A 188 23.15 -12.38 46.35
N ALA A 189 22.80 -11.67 45.26
CA ALA A 189 23.75 -11.06 44.39
C ALA A 189 24.68 -10.07 45.13
N ASN A 190 24.10 -9.19 45.95
CA ASN A 190 24.88 -8.22 46.73
C ASN A 190 25.78 -8.88 47.77
N ARG A 191 25.32 -9.94 48.45
CA ARG A 191 26.16 -10.72 49.37
C ARG A 191 27.37 -11.38 48.72
N ARG A 192 27.24 -11.75 47.45
CA ARG A 192 28.30 -12.31 46.61
C ARG A 192 29.17 -11.23 45.93
N GLY A 193 28.90 -9.96 46.15
CA GLY A 193 29.61 -8.84 45.52
C GLY A 193 29.38 -8.76 44.01
N ILE A 194 28.18 -9.16 43.55
CA ILE A 194 27.81 -9.16 42.13
C ILE A 194 26.68 -8.17 41.88
N SER A 195 26.87 -7.24 40.99
CA SER A 195 25.82 -6.27 40.64
C SER A 195 24.83 -6.87 39.57
N VAL A 196 23.59 -6.40 39.59
CA VAL A 196 22.58 -6.74 38.60
C VAL A 196 23.09 -6.43 37.16
N SER A 197 23.83 -5.35 36.99
CA SER A 197 24.42 -4.99 35.71
C SER A 197 25.45 -6.04 35.22
N THR A 198 26.23 -6.63 36.12
CA THR A 198 27.14 -7.72 35.79
C THR A 198 26.39 -8.97 35.34
N ILE A 199 25.32 -9.33 36.04
CA ILE A 199 24.45 -10.46 35.66
C ILE A 199 23.85 -10.23 34.27
N ASN A 200 23.24 -9.09 34.05
CA ASN A 200 22.63 -8.76 32.75
C ASN A 200 23.66 -8.76 31.62
N ARG A 201 24.84 -8.22 31.85
CA ARG A 201 25.92 -8.23 30.86
C ARG A 201 26.34 -9.67 30.49
N ASN A 202 26.50 -10.54 31.49
CA ASN A 202 26.86 -11.94 31.23
C ASN A 202 25.77 -12.71 30.50
N LEU A 203 24.48 -12.49 30.84
CA LEU A 203 23.37 -13.05 30.10
C LEU A 203 23.32 -12.55 28.65
N THR A 204 23.53 -11.26 28.42
CA THR A 204 23.62 -10.69 27.07
C THR A 204 24.74 -11.31 26.26
N LEU A 205 25.91 -11.53 26.87
CA LEU A 205 27.06 -12.20 26.24
C LEU A 205 26.75 -13.69 25.94
N ALA A 206 26.09 -14.38 26.84
CA ALA A 206 25.75 -15.79 26.69
C ALA A 206 24.64 -16.03 25.64
N MET A 207 23.64 -15.17 25.58
CA MET A 207 22.50 -15.31 24.68
C MET A 207 22.70 -14.66 23.32
N GLY A 208 23.52 -13.62 23.25
CA GLY A 208 23.83 -12.88 22.03
C GLY A 208 25.14 -13.28 21.37
N SER A 209 25.57 -12.45 20.45
CA SER A 209 26.93 -12.47 19.89
C SER A 209 27.60 -11.11 20.12
N VAL A 210 28.90 -11.14 20.42
CA VAL A 210 29.68 -9.92 20.66
C VAL A 210 30.70 -9.76 19.55
N PRO A 211 30.66 -8.69 18.77
CA PRO A 211 31.69 -8.42 17.80
C PRO A 211 33.01 -8.01 18.52
N LEU A 212 34.07 -8.74 18.27
CA LEU A 212 35.40 -8.45 18.82
C LEU A 212 36.24 -7.58 17.87
N GLY A 213 35.89 -7.56 16.60
CA GLY A 213 36.61 -6.86 15.54
C GLY A 213 36.23 -7.41 14.17
N ASP A 214 37.02 -7.09 13.17
CA ASP A 214 36.81 -7.58 11.81
C ASP A 214 38.09 -8.10 11.17
N VAL A 215 37.94 -9.04 10.24
CA VAL A 215 39.03 -9.54 9.42
C VAL A 215 39.19 -8.64 8.20
N LYS A 216 40.33 -7.98 8.07
CA LYS A 216 40.66 -7.07 6.96
C LYS A 216 40.94 -7.87 5.68
N GLN A 217 39.94 -8.31 4.96
CA GLN A 217 40.10 -9.07 3.72
C GLN A 217 40.29 -8.22 2.44
N GLY A 218 40.05 -6.92 2.53
CA GLY A 218 40.32 -5.95 1.45
C GLY A 218 39.46 -6.04 0.19
N LYS A 219 38.55 -7.06 0.07
CA LYS A 219 37.72 -7.32 -1.11
C LYS A 219 36.23 -7.38 -0.85
N SER A 220 35.79 -7.50 0.39
CA SER A 220 34.36 -7.51 0.73
C SER A 220 33.82 -6.10 0.94
N ARG A 221 32.62 -5.82 0.48
CA ARG A 221 31.92 -4.54 0.73
C ARG A 221 31.59 -4.35 2.20
N GLU A 222 31.27 -5.45 2.89
CA GLU A 222 30.95 -5.45 4.30
C GLU A 222 32.10 -6.07 5.12
N PRO A 223 32.33 -5.59 6.35
CA PRO A 223 33.36 -6.15 7.21
C PRO A 223 33.02 -7.59 7.59
N THR A 224 33.98 -8.49 7.48
CA THR A 224 33.86 -9.85 8.02
C THR A 224 34.11 -9.79 9.52
N LEU A 225 33.06 -9.83 10.33
CA LEU A 225 33.16 -9.69 11.78
C LEU A 225 33.71 -10.96 12.43
N ILE A 226 34.56 -10.80 13.44
CA ILE A 226 34.92 -11.83 14.41
C ILE A 226 33.92 -11.70 15.55
N THR A 227 33.09 -12.71 15.75
CA THR A 227 32.05 -12.72 16.81
C THR A 227 32.37 -13.78 17.85
N LEU A 228 32.23 -13.42 19.13
CA LEU A 228 32.22 -14.37 20.23
C LEU A 228 30.78 -14.71 20.59
N GLU A 229 30.46 -16.00 20.60
CA GLU A 229 29.13 -16.46 20.99
C GLU A 229 29.16 -17.83 21.66
N VAL A 230 28.21 -18.12 22.53
CA VAL A 230 27.97 -19.44 23.08
C VAL A 230 27.25 -20.30 22.02
N PRO A 231 27.71 -21.55 21.78
CA PRO A 231 27.05 -22.41 20.80
C PRO A 231 25.54 -22.55 21.06
N LEU A 232 24.73 -22.51 20.01
CA LEU A 232 23.28 -22.57 20.11
C LEU A 232 22.77 -23.81 20.87
N ALA A 233 23.44 -24.94 20.73
CA ALA A 233 23.10 -26.18 21.45
C ALA A 233 23.22 -26.03 22.98
N VAL A 234 24.08 -25.13 23.46
CA VAL A 234 24.27 -24.85 24.90
C VAL A 234 23.30 -23.77 25.36
N ARG A 235 23.26 -22.63 24.66
CA ARG A 235 22.42 -21.49 25.07
C ARG A 235 20.91 -21.71 24.94
N SER A 236 20.48 -22.74 24.18
CA SER A 236 19.06 -23.11 24.05
C SER A 236 18.54 -23.95 25.22
N GLN A 237 19.41 -24.38 26.16
CA GLN A 237 19.03 -25.20 27.29
C GLN A 237 19.07 -24.40 28.59
N ILE A 238 17.92 -24.32 29.31
CA ILE A 238 17.80 -23.57 30.56
C ILE A 238 18.80 -24.07 31.61
N ILE A 239 19.02 -25.39 31.69
CA ILE A 239 19.97 -25.98 32.64
C ILE A 239 21.38 -25.43 32.39
N SER A 240 21.82 -25.39 31.15
CA SER A 240 23.15 -24.85 30.80
C SER A 240 23.26 -23.35 31.07
N LEU A 241 22.19 -22.61 30.94
CA LEU A 241 22.15 -21.18 31.31
C LEU A 241 22.15 -20.98 32.82
N SER A 242 21.53 -21.88 33.58
CA SER A 242 21.56 -21.82 35.05
C SER A 242 22.95 -22.00 35.63
N ASP A 243 23.79 -22.74 34.95
CA ASP A 243 25.20 -22.98 35.34
C ASP A 243 26.17 -21.93 34.78
N LEU A 244 25.67 -20.89 34.09
CA LEU A 244 26.52 -19.81 33.54
C LEU A 244 27.33 -19.15 34.63
N PRO A 245 28.70 -19.13 34.55
CA PRO A 245 29.53 -18.51 35.55
C PRO A 245 29.48 -16.98 35.46
N VAL A 246 29.13 -16.31 36.53
CA VAL A 246 29.09 -14.85 36.65
C VAL A 246 30.27 -14.43 37.53
N PRO A 247 31.18 -13.55 37.07
CA PRO A 247 32.33 -13.14 37.83
C PRO A 247 31.92 -12.19 38.97
N THR A 248 32.62 -12.34 40.12
CA THR A 248 32.55 -11.40 41.22
C THR A 248 33.22 -10.06 40.84
N MET A 249 32.99 -9.01 41.64
CA MET A 249 33.47 -7.66 41.34
C MET A 249 34.99 -7.56 41.27
N ASP A 250 35.68 -8.40 42.06
CA ASP A 250 37.15 -8.49 42.06
C ASP A 250 37.73 -9.44 40.98
N GLY A 251 36.84 -10.13 40.24
CA GLY A 251 37.21 -11.04 39.15
C GLY A 251 37.93 -12.30 39.58
N ARG A 252 38.04 -12.59 40.90
CA ARG A 252 38.78 -13.75 41.43
C ARG A 252 37.95 -15.03 41.46
N GLU A 253 36.65 -14.90 41.63
CA GLU A 253 35.72 -16.02 41.74
C GLU A 253 34.59 -15.87 40.74
N THR A 254 33.92 -16.99 40.42
CA THR A 254 32.69 -17.03 39.65
C THR A 254 31.61 -17.74 40.45
N VAL A 255 30.38 -17.24 40.31
CA VAL A 255 29.21 -17.80 40.96
C VAL A 255 28.24 -18.26 39.87
N PRO A 256 27.67 -19.49 39.92
CA PRO A 256 26.68 -19.91 38.99
C PRO A 256 25.43 -18.98 39.00
N LEU A 257 24.88 -18.74 37.83
CA LEU A 257 23.69 -17.88 37.70
C LEU A 257 22.53 -18.35 38.59
N SER A 258 22.36 -19.68 38.77
CA SER A 258 21.34 -20.29 39.62
C SER A 258 21.41 -19.90 41.11
N GLU A 259 22.58 -19.48 41.60
CA GLU A 259 22.72 -18.96 42.97
C GLU A 259 22.30 -17.50 43.09
N LEU A 260 22.18 -16.78 41.96
CA LEU A 260 21.92 -15.34 41.89
C LEU A 260 20.45 -15.01 41.57
N GLY A 261 19.66 -16.03 41.26
CA GLY A 261 18.25 -15.88 40.93
C GLY A 261 17.65 -17.13 40.30
N HIS A 262 16.57 -16.98 39.57
CA HIS A 262 15.92 -18.09 38.89
C HIS A 262 15.24 -17.63 37.61
N PHE A 263 14.94 -18.57 36.70
CA PHE A 263 14.17 -18.29 35.50
C PHE A 263 12.67 -18.41 35.77
N GLU A 264 11.91 -17.41 35.32
CA GLU A 264 10.46 -17.42 35.30
C GLU A 264 9.93 -17.21 33.88
N THR A 265 8.79 -17.85 33.60
CA THR A 265 8.10 -17.69 32.31
C THR A 265 7.05 -16.60 32.43
N PHE A 266 7.16 -15.58 31.59
CA PHE A 266 6.18 -14.51 31.47
C PHE A 266 5.51 -14.55 30.10
N MET A 267 4.27 -14.07 30.05
CA MET A 267 3.64 -13.75 28.77
C MET A 267 4.06 -12.32 28.39
N GLU A 268 4.67 -12.18 27.21
CA GLU A 268 5.05 -10.87 26.73
C GLU A 268 3.82 -10.05 26.33
N ASP A 269 3.79 -8.79 26.71
CA ASP A 269 2.72 -7.87 26.33
C ASP A 269 2.77 -7.61 24.79
N PRO A 270 1.63 -7.66 24.12
CA PRO A 270 1.57 -7.36 22.70
C PRO A 270 1.85 -5.88 22.43
N VAL A 271 2.39 -5.59 21.23
CA VAL A 271 2.56 -4.22 20.76
C VAL A 271 1.19 -3.52 20.69
N ILE A 272 1.11 -2.30 21.16
CA ILE A 272 -0.10 -1.46 21.13
C ILE A 272 0.11 -0.36 20.09
N TYR A 273 -0.68 -0.40 19.03
CA TYR A 273 -0.68 0.65 18.01
C TYR A 273 -1.66 1.75 18.38
N HIS A 274 -1.29 2.99 18.08
CA HIS A 274 -2.16 4.15 18.23
C HIS A 274 -2.22 4.93 16.93
N LYS A 275 -3.43 5.38 16.56
CA LYS A 275 -3.66 6.37 15.51
C LYS A 275 -4.52 7.51 16.09
N ASP A 276 -4.07 8.75 15.91
CA ASP A 276 -4.72 9.93 16.47
C ASP A 276 -5.01 9.79 17.99
N LEU A 277 -4.01 9.30 18.73
CA LEU A 277 -4.05 9.04 20.18
C LEU A 277 -5.05 7.95 20.62
N ARG A 278 -5.66 7.23 19.69
CA ARG A 278 -6.59 6.13 19.99
C ARG A 278 -5.91 4.79 19.69
N ALA A 279 -6.05 3.86 20.62
CA ALA A 279 -5.57 2.50 20.40
C ALA A 279 -6.31 1.84 19.22
N VAL A 280 -5.57 1.21 18.31
CA VAL A 280 -6.08 0.65 17.07
C VAL A 280 -5.44 -0.72 16.80
N GLU A 281 -6.20 -1.64 16.19
CA GLU A 281 -5.67 -2.84 15.57
C GLU A 281 -5.86 -2.73 14.06
N TYR A 282 -4.83 -3.12 13.28
CA TYR A 282 -4.87 -3.05 11.83
C TYR A 282 -5.16 -4.42 11.23
N VAL A 283 -6.17 -4.49 10.36
CA VAL A 283 -6.41 -5.61 9.46
C VAL A 283 -6.16 -5.12 8.04
N VAL A 284 -5.32 -5.83 7.32
CA VAL A 284 -4.78 -5.35 6.04
C VAL A 284 -4.84 -6.44 4.99
N GLY A 285 -4.91 -6.04 3.72
CA GLY A 285 -4.83 -6.94 2.59
C GLY A 285 -4.73 -6.18 1.27
N ASP A 286 -4.27 -6.84 0.25
CA ASP A 286 -4.18 -6.27 -1.09
C ASP A 286 -5.34 -6.80 -1.96
N ALA A 287 -6.03 -5.87 -2.65
CA ALA A 287 -6.98 -6.22 -3.69
C ALA A 287 -6.19 -6.59 -4.95
N VAL A 288 -6.24 -7.87 -5.29
CA VAL A 288 -5.52 -8.45 -6.43
C VAL A 288 -6.54 -9.13 -7.34
N ASN A 289 -6.13 -9.98 -8.23
CA ASN A 289 -7.00 -10.76 -9.14
C ASN A 289 -7.83 -9.89 -10.10
N ASP A 290 -9.03 -10.34 -10.45
CA ASP A 290 -9.86 -9.76 -11.51
C ASP A 290 -10.36 -8.34 -11.22
N LEU A 291 -10.40 -7.93 -9.96
CA LEU A 291 -10.88 -6.63 -9.51
C LEU A 291 -9.85 -5.93 -8.59
N PRO A 292 -8.71 -5.49 -9.13
CA PRO A 292 -7.58 -4.98 -8.32
C PRO A 292 -7.82 -3.55 -7.76
N ALA A 293 -9.06 -3.12 -7.61
CA ALA A 293 -9.39 -1.82 -7.03
C ALA A 293 -9.97 -1.97 -5.63
N PRO A 294 -9.45 -1.25 -4.63
CA PRO A 294 -9.85 -1.36 -3.23
C PRO A 294 -11.36 -1.26 -2.99
N LEU A 295 -12.01 -0.38 -3.72
CA LEU A 295 -13.45 -0.13 -3.58
C LEU A 295 -14.30 -1.40 -3.78
N TYR A 296 -13.95 -2.23 -4.77
CA TYR A 296 -14.70 -3.46 -5.04
C TYR A 296 -14.46 -4.52 -3.97
N ALA A 297 -13.22 -4.61 -3.47
CA ALA A 297 -12.90 -5.47 -2.34
C ALA A 297 -13.68 -5.06 -1.07
N MET A 298 -13.76 -3.75 -0.79
CA MET A 298 -14.54 -3.24 0.34
C MET A 298 -16.04 -3.58 0.21
N PHE A 299 -16.65 -3.45 -0.97
CA PHE A 299 -18.05 -3.86 -1.18
C PHE A 299 -18.26 -5.37 -0.99
N ASP A 300 -17.31 -6.20 -1.43
CA ASP A 300 -17.39 -7.65 -1.21
C ASP A 300 -17.26 -7.99 0.28
N LEU A 301 -16.34 -7.35 0.98
CA LEU A 301 -16.16 -7.52 2.42
C LEU A 301 -17.39 -7.04 3.22
N GLU A 302 -18.00 -5.91 2.86
CA GLU A 302 -19.26 -5.43 3.46
C GLU A 302 -20.41 -6.44 3.26
N ARG A 303 -20.49 -7.04 2.06
CA ARG A 303 -21.46 -8.11 1.78
C ARG A 303 -21.23 -9.32 2.67
N ILE A 304 -19.97 -9.79 2.79
CA ILE A 304 -19.61 -10.95 3.63
C ILE A 304 -19.89 -10.65 5.11
N MET A 305 -19.57 -9.44 5.60
CA MET A 305 -19.89 -9.01 6.96
C MET A 305 -21.39 -9.01 7.23
N ALA A 306 -22.19 -8.56 6.26
CA ALA A 306 -23.64 -8.58 6.38
C ALA A 306 -24.21 -10.01 6.40
N GLU A 307 -23.69 -10.92 5.56
CA GLU A 307 -24.07 -12.33 5.52
C GLU A 307 -23.71 -13.10 6.81
N ARG A 308 -22.59 -12.74 7.45
CA ARG A 308 -22.13 -13.35 8.71
C ARG A 308 -22.72 -12.72 9.97
N ASP A 309 -23.50 -11.64 9.84
CA ASP A 309 -24.04 -10.86 10.95
C ASP A 309 -22.92 -10.46 11.95
N PHE A 310 -21.87 -9.80 11.41
CA PHE A 310 -20.66 -9.44 12.11
C PHE A 310 -20.94 -8.60 13.36
N ARG A 311 -20.63 -9.16 14.55
CA ARG A 311 -20.92 -8.58 15.86
C ARG A 311 -19.71 -8.60 16.76
N ASP A 312 -19.66 -7.70 17.72
CA ASP A 312 -18.66 -7.71 18.77
C ASP A 312 -18.97 -8.77 19.85
N PRO A 313 -18.02 -9.06 20.77
CA PRO A 313 -18.23 -10.01 21.86
C PRO A 313 -19.40 -9.68 22.79
N GLN A 314 -19.89 -8.44 22.78
CA GLN A 314 -21.05 -7.99 23.51
C GLN A 314 -22.37 -8.17 22.74
N GLY A 315 -22.29 -8.64 21.49
CA GLY A 315 -23.45 -8.86 20.61
C GLY A 315 -23.92 -7.62 19.86
N GLU A 316 -23.22 -6.49 19.96
CA GLU A 316 -23.51 -5.30 19.18
C GLU A 316 -23.01 -5.45 17.73
N LYS A 317 -23.83 -5.00 16.77
CA LYS A 317 -23.43 -5.02 15.35
C LYS A 317 -22.29 -4.04 15.11
N ILE A 318 -21.27 -4.49 14.42
CA ILE A 318 -20.10 -3.69 14.05
C ILE A 318 -20.38 -3.00 12.71
N GLU A 319 -20.17 -1.69 12.70
CA GLU A 319 -20.34 -0.87 11.51
C GLU A 319 -18.99 -0.31 11.06
N GLY A 320 -18.73 -0.35 9.75
CA GLY A 320 -17.56 0.24 9.12
C GLY A 320 -17.77 1.71 8.77
N GLY A 321 -16.87 2.57 9.23
CA GLY A 321 -16.80 3.96 8.78
C GLY A 321 -16.04 4.09 7.47
N TRP A 322 -16.63 4.69 6.44
CA TRP A 322 -15.99 4.88 5.14
C TRP A 322 -15.00 6.03 5.12
N ILE A 323 -15.21 7.07 5.92
CA ILE A 323 -14.44 8.33 5.88
C ILE A 323 -13.83 8.64 7.25
N SER A 324 -14.59 8.43 8.31
CA SER A 324 -14.22 8.79 9.68
C SER A 324 -14.18 7.60 10.61
N ALA A 325 -13.28 7.64 11.60
CA ALA A 325 -13.27 6.67 12.68
C ALA A 325 -14.56 6.77 13.52
N PRO A 326 -15.00 5.66 14.16
CA PRO A 326 -16.17 5.68 15.05
C PRO A 326 -16.02 6.76 16.13
N GLU A 327 -17.05 7.59 16.30
CA GLU A 327 -17.00 8.67 17.30
C GLU A 327 -16.98 8.13 18.75
N LYS A 328 -17.69 7.02 18.98
CA LYS A 328 -17.88 6.45 20.31
C LYS A 328 -16.74 5.48 20.65
N THR A 329 -15.94 5.82 21.66
CA THR A 329 -14.81 5.01 22.11
C THR A 329 -15.21 3.75 22.88
N PHE A 330 -16.46 3.70 23.38
CA PHE A 330 -16.99 2.57 24.15
C PHE A 330 -17.71 1.52 23.30
N LYS A 331 -17.83 1.75 21.96
CA LYS A 331 -18.38 0.79 21.02
C LYS A 331 -17.29 0.29 20.07
N SER A 332 -17.44 -0.99 19.67
CA SER A 332 -16.59 -1.55 18.64
C SER A 332 -17.01 -1.04 17.27
N GLY A 333 -16.04 -0.77 16.43
CA GLY A 333 -16.23 -0.35 15.05
C GLY A 333 -14.92 -0.30 14.31
N PHE A 334 -14.96 -0.11 13.03
CA PHE A 334 -13.73 0.07 12.25
C PHE A 334 -13.88 1.21 11.23
N LYS A 335 -12.77 1.69 10.73
CA LYS A 335 -12.70 2.66 9.63
C LYS A 335 -11.96 2.03 8.46
N TRP A 336 -12.49 2.20 7.28
CA TRP A 336 -11.77 1.90 6.05
C TRP A 336 -10.66 2.92 5.79
N ASP A 337 -9.45 2.42 5.51
CA ASP A 337 -8.26 3.21 5.20
C ASP A 337 -7.48 2.56 4.04
N GLY A 338 -6.20 2.91 3.90
CA GLY A 338 -5.37 2.44 2.80
C GLY A 338 -5.58 3.27 1.54
N GLU A 339 -5.50 2.62 0.38
CA GLU A 339 -5.63 3.31 -0.92
C GLU A 339 -7.01 3.95 -1.09
N TRP A 340 -8.06 3.38 -0.46
CA TRP A 340 -9.41 3.95 -0.50
C TRP A 340 -9.46 5.38 0.02
N HIS A 341 -8.89 5.62 1.21
CA HIS A 341 -8.97 6.94 1.85
C HIS A 341 -8.33 8.02 0.97
N VAL A 342 -7.16 7.72 0.45
CA VAL A 342 -6.41 8.62 -0.44
C VAL A 342 -7.14 8.80 -1.78
N THR A 343 -7.71 7.72 -2.33
CA THR A 343 -8.53 7.79 -3.54
C THR A 343 -9.72 8.72 -3.34
N TYR A 344 -10.47 8.53 -2.26
CA TYR A 344 -11.61 9.39 -1.93
C TYR A 344 -11.21 10.85 -1.79
N GLU A 345 -10.16 11.16 -1.02
CA GLU A 345 -9.70 12.54 -0.84
C GLU A 345 -9.24 13.15 -2.17
N THR A 346 -8.48 12.41 -2.96
CA THR A 346 -7.99 12.89 -4.25
C THR A 346 -9.13 13.21 -5.21
N PHE A 347 -10.09 12.31 -5.40
CA PHE A 347 -11.23 12.54 -6.31
C PHE A 347 -12.16 13.65 -5.80
N ARG A 348 -12.38 13.73 -4.47
CA ARG A 348 -13.15 14.81 -3.84
C ARG A 348 -12.50 16.18 -4.11
N ASP A 349 -11.21 16.30 -3.79
CA ASP A 349 -10.51 17.58 -3.86
C ASP A 349 -10.32 18.03 -5.33
N MET A 350 -10.00 17.10 -6.22
CA MET A 350 -9.98 17.36 -7.66
C MET A 350 -11.36 17.76 -8.19
N GLY A 351 -12.42 17.10 -7.73
CA GLY A 351 -13.79 17.43 -8.09
C GLY A 351 -14.19 18.83 -7.62
N ILE A 352 -13.84 19.19 -6.39
CA ILE A 352 -14.07 20.54 -5.85
C ILE A 352 -13.28 21.59 -6.65
N ALA A 353 -11.98 21.35 -6.87
CA ALA A 353 -11.14 22.25 -7.67
C ALA A 353 -11.68 22.43 -9.09
N PHE A 354 -12.15 21.35 -9.71
CA PHE A 354 -12.80 21.42 -11.03
C PHE A 354 -14.09 22.23 -10.98
N GLY A 355 -14.94 22.02 -9.97
CA GLY A 355 -16.16 22.82 -9.77
C GLY A 355 -15.86 24.32 -9.65
N VAL A 356 -14.85 24.69 -8.86
CA VAL A 356 -14.38 26.08 -8.72
C VAL A 356 -13.90 26.60 -10.07
N ALA A 357 -13.10 25.83 -10.81
CA ALA A 357 -12.63 26.20 -12.14
C ALA A 357 -13.79 26.46 -13.12
N LEU A 358 -14.83 25.62 -13.11
CA LEU A 358 -16.02 25.80 -13.94
C LEU A 358 -16.78 27.09 -13.57
N ILE A 359 -16.91 27.42 -12.28
CA ILE A 359 -17.53 28.66 -11.82
C ILE A 359 -16.74 29.88 -12.31
N LEU A 360 -15.41 29.84 -12.19
CA LEU A 360 -14.54 30.93 -12.67
C LEU A 360 -14.64 31.10 -14.18
N ILE A 361 -14.63 30.01 -14.93
CA ILE A 361 -14.84 30.03 -16.39
C ILE A 361 -16.18 30.65 -16.72
N TYR A 362 -17.24 30.22 -16.03
CA TYR A 362 -18.58 30.79 -16.22
C TYR A 362 -18.58 32.31 -16.01
N ILE A 363 -18.01 32.81 -14.92
CA ILE A 363 -17.93 34.26 -14.62
C ILE A 363 -17.17 34.99 -15.71
N LEU A 364 -16.01 34.49 -16.15
CA LEU A 364 -15.21 35.09 -17.20
C LEU A 364 -15.96 35.15 -18.54
N VAL A 365 -16.67 34.08 -18.89
CA VAL A 365 -17.45 34.07 -20.14
C VAL A 365 -18.68 34.96 -20.05
N VAL A 366 -19.34 35.07 -18.86
CA VAL A 366 -20.39 36.09 -18.64
C VAL A 366 -19.84 37.49 -18.86
N TRP A 367 -18.66 37.79 -18.32
CA TRP A 367 -18.02 39.09 -18.49
C TRP A 367 -17.66 39.38 -19.96
N GLN A 368 -17.17 38.36 -20.69
CA GLN A 368 -16.82 38.43 -22.10
C GLN A 368 -18.04 38.75 -22.99
N PHE A 369 -19.15 38.04 -22.77
CA PHE A 369 -20.31 38.08 -23.65
C PHE A 369 -21.48 38.96 -23.14
N GLY A 370 -21.44 39.40 -21.89
CA GLY A 370 -22.50 40.19 -21.27
C GLY A 370 -23.84 39.46 -21.15
N ASN A 371 -23.83 38.15 -21.14
CA ASN A 371 -25.02 37.28 -21.14
C ASN A 371 -24.83 36.06 -20.23
N PHE A 372 -25.86 35.70 -19.47
CA PHE A 372 -25.83 34.57 -18.54
C PHE A 372 -26.16 33.21 -19.19
N ILE A 373 -26.75 33.18 -20.36
CA ILE A 373 -27.16 31.93 -21.06
C ILE A 373 -26.00 31.39 -21.92
N ILE A 374 -25.28 32.27 -22.61
CA ILE A 374 -24.19 31.90 -23.52
C ILE A 374 -23.12 31.02 -22.82
N PRO A 375 -22.65 31.34 -21.60
CA PRO A 375 -21.70 30.47 -20.88
C PRO A 375 -22.21 29.06 -20.68
N LEU A 376 -23.50 28.88 -20.38
CA LEU A 376 -24.09 27.54 -20.20
C LEU A 376 -24.04 26.72 -21.51
N VAL A 377 -24.31 27.36 -22.64
CA VAL A 377 -24.19 26.73 -23.96
C VAL A 377 -22.75 26.35 -24.28
N ILE A 378 -21.78 27.25 -23.99
CA ILE A 378 -20.35 27.01 -24.19
C ILE A 378 -19.84 25.86 -23.34
N MET A 379 -20.35 25.71 -22.12
CA MET A 379 -19.91 24.68 -21.17
C MET A 379 -20.67 23.35 -21.31
N ALA A 380 -21.81 23.32 -21.97
CA ALA A 380 -22.63 22.13 -22.13
C ALA A 380 -21.90 20.91 -22.74
N PRO A 381 -20.95 21.03 -23.66
CA PRO A 381 -20.18 19.91 -24.17
C PRO A 381 -19.26 19.26 -23.15
N ILE A 382 -18.89 19.91 -22.03
CA ILE A 382 -17.94 19.37 -21.05
C ILE A 382 -18.40 18.02 -20.49
N PRO A 383 -19.58 17.89 -19.85
CA PRO A 383 -20.03 16.61 -19.33
C PRO A 383 -20.26 15.56 -20.44
N LEU A 384 -20.58 15.98 -21.66
CA LEU A 384 -20.79 15.07 -22.78
C LEU A 384 -19.51 14.37 -23.25
N THR A 385 -18.34 14.91 -22.92
CA THR A 385 -17.05 14.23 -23.23
C THR A 385 -16.89 12.92 -22.51
N MET A 386 -17.54 12.71 -21.37
CA MET A 386 -17.57 11.43 -20.68
C MET A 386 -18.10 10.29 -21.56
N VAL A 387 -18.96 10.61 -22.54
CA VAL A 387 -19.44 9.66 -23.55
C VAL A 387 -18.30 9.15 -24.45
N GLY A 388 -17.22 9.90 -24.58
CA GLY A 388 -16.01 9.45 -25.26
C GLY A 388 -15.00 8.83 -24.31
N ILE A 389 -14.78 9.46 -23.17
CA ILE A 389 -13.73 9.06 -22.21
C ILE A 389 -13.99 7.65 -21.66
N VAL A 390 -15.21 7.37 -21.17
CA VAL A 390 -15.52 6.08 -20.53
C VAL A 390 -15.47 4.90 -21.53
N PRO A 391 -16.08 4.97 -22.71
CA PRO A 391 -15.88 3.94 -23.72
C PRO A 391 -14.43 3.82 -24.21
N GLY A 392 -13.69 4.94 -24.25
CA GLY A 392 -12.27 4.94 -24.60
C GLY A 392 -11.44 4.10 -23.63
N HIS A 393 -11.67 4.24 -22.32
CA HIS A 393 -11.02 3.40 -21.31
C HIS A 393 -11.40 1.93 -21.47
N TRP A 394 -12.67 1.64 -21.75
CA TRP A 394 -13.13 0.28 -21.98
C TRP A 394 -12.48 -0.37 -23.20
N ILE A 395 -12.41 0.34 -24.35
CA ILE A 395 -11.80 -0.15 -25.59
C ILE A 395 -10.30 -0.42 -25.42
N MET A 396 -9.63 0.46 -24.66
CA MET A 396 -8.19 0.35 -24.43
C MET A 396 -7.85 -0.59 -23.26
N GLY A 397 -8.84 -1.14 -22.55
CA GLY A 397 -8.62 -1.94 -21.35
C GLY A 397 -7.95 -1.15 -20.21
N ALA A 398 -8.03 0.18 -20.24
CA ALA A 398 -7.39 1.06 -19.29
C ALA A 398 -8.28 1.34 -18.08
N GLU A 399 -7.69 1.43 -16.90
CA GLU A 399 -8.39 1.81 -15.67
C GLU A 399 -8.68 3.32 -15.67
N PHE A 400 -9.81 3.72 -15.08
CA PHE A 400 -10.10 5.13 -14.82
C PHE A 400 -9.41 5.56 -13.53
N THR A 401 -8.38 6.37 -13.66
CA THR A 401 -7.48 6.75 -12.57
C THR A 401 -7.53 8.25 -12.26
N ALA A 402 -6.83 8.67 -11.21
CA ALA A 402 -6.66 10.09 -10.90
C ALA A 402 -6.06 10.86 -12.10
N THR A 403 -5.14 10.23 -12.85
CA THR A 403 -4.58 10.84 -14.07
C THR A 403 -5.62 10.96 -15.18
N SER A 404 -6.59 10.03 -15.30
CA SER A 404 -7.73 10.16 -16.21
C SER A 404 -8.58 11.38 -15.87
N MET A 405 -8.80 11.65 -14.58
CA MET A 405 -9.52 12.84 -14.12
C MET A 405 -8.78 14.14 -14.45
N ILE A 406 -7.45 14.15 -14.32
CA ILE A 406 -6.61 15.28 -14.77
C ILE A 406 -6.81 15.51 -16.28
N GLY A 407 -6.78 14.45 -17.07
CA GLY A 407 -7.06 14.51 -18.51
C GLY A 407 -8.43 15.10 -18.83
N PHE A 408 -9.47 14.72 -18.08
CA PHE A 408 -10.83 15.26 -18.21
C PHE A 408 -10.88 16.77 -17.88
N ILE A 409 -10.23 17.19 -16.79
CA ILE A 409 -10.17 18.61 -16.39
C ILE A 409 -9.45 19.43 -17.47
N ALA A 410 -8.30 18.96 -17.98
CA ALA A 410 -7.54 19.62 -19.04
C ALA A 410 -8.38 19.74 -20.33
N LEU A 411 -9.09 18.67 -20.68
CA LEU A 411 -9.97 18.63 -21.86
C LEU A 411 -11.08 19.67 -21.75
N ALA A 412 -11.67 19.88 -20.56
CA ALA A 412 -12.71 20.91 -20.36
C ALA A 412 -12.22 22.30 -20.77
N GLY A 413 -10.97 22.67 -20.41
CA GLY A 413 -10.37 23.95 -20.83
C GLY A 413 -10.22 24.09 -22.35
N ILE A 414 -9.87 22.99 -23.03
CA ILE A 414 -9.71 22.97 -24.49
C ILE A 414 -11.07 23.14 -25.17
N ILE A 415 -12.11 22.47 -24.69
CA ILE A 415 -13.47 22.53 -25.21
C ILE A 415 -14.03 23.94 -25.07
N VAL A 416 -13.92 24.53 -23.89
CA VAL A 416 -14.40 25.89 -23.62
C VAL A 416 -13.73 26.88 -24.58
N ARG A 417 -12.41 26.79 -24.77
CA ARG A 417 -11.68 27.63 -25.72
C ARG A 417 -12.24 27.51 -27.14
N ASN A 418 -12.46 26.29 -27.63
CA ASN A 418 -12.98 26.06 -28.98
C ASN A 418 -14.43 26.60 -29.11
N SER A 419 -15.27 26.35 -28.10
CA SER A 419 -16.65 26.82 -28.08
C SER A 419 -16.75 28.37 -28.01
N ILE A 420 -15.89 29.03 -27.22
CA ILE A 420 -15.82 30.50 -27.16
C ILE A 420 -15.54 31.06 -28.56
N LEU A 421 -14.52 30.56 -29.25
CA LEU A 421 -14.14 31.01 -30.59
C LEU A 421 -15.25 30.84 -31.64
N LEU A 422 -16.02 29.77 -31.50
CA LEU A 422 -17.12 29.48 -32.41
C LEU A 422 -18.31 30.41 -32.15
N VAL A 423 -18.68 30.60 -30.88
CA VAL A 423 -19.79 31.47 -30.47
C VAL A 423 -19.46 32.96 -30.74
N ASP A 424 -18.22 33.41 -30.49
CA ASP A 424 -17.78 34.78 -30.76
C ASP A 424 -17.89 35.10 -32.26
N PHE A 425 -17.44 34.18 -33.13
CA PHE A 425 -17.57 34.36 -34.57
C PHE A 425 -19.03 34.37 -35.02
N ALA A 426 -19.88 33.47 -34.49
CA ALA A 426 -21.30 33.48 -34.78
C ALA A 426 -21.98 34.78 -34.38
N GLN A 427 -21.63 35.35 -33.24
CA GLN A 427 -22.13 36.66 -32.82
C GLN A 427 -21.67 37.80 -33.73
N LEU A 428 -20.42 37.76 -34.22
CA LEU A 428 -19.91 38.74 -35.17
C LEU A 428 -20.73 38.72 -36.47
N GLU A 429 -21.02 37.56 -37.01
CA GLU A 429 -21.84 37.36 -38.20
C GLU A 429 -23.33 37.82 -38.01
N LEU A 430 -23.89 37.57 -36.81
CA LEU A 430 -25.22 38.08 -36.45
C LEU A 430 -25.27 39.61 -36.40
N ARG A 431 -24.23 40.23 -35.80
CA ARG A 431 -24.11 41.73 -35.79
C ARG A 431 -23.96 42.29 -37.20
N GLY A 432 -23.35 41.51 -38.12
CA GLY A 432 -23.25 41.85 -39.54
C GLY A 432 -24.59 41.71 -40.34
N GLY A 433 -25.67 41.35 -39.68
CA GLY A 433 -27.04 41.27 -40.29
C GLY A 433 -27.37 39.92 -40.91
N LYS A 434 -26.56 38.85 -40.68
CA LYS A 434 -26.90 37.51 -41.18
C LYS A 434 -28.00 36.83 -40.36
N ASN A 435 -28.74 35.92 -41.00
CA ASN A 435 -29.71 35.07 -40.34
C ASN A 435 -29.00 34.15 -39.32
N PRO A 436 -29.56 33.89 -38.14
CA PRO A 436 -28.95 33.05 -37.10
C PRO A 436 -28.45 31.69 -37.58
N VAL A 437 -29.23 30.99 -38.41
CA VAL A 437 -28.84 29.70 -38.98
C VAL A 437 -27.60 29.82 -39.88
N SER A 438 -27.56 30.83 -40.75
CA SER A 438 -26.43 31.04 -41.63
C SER A 438 -25.18 31.48 -40.87
N ALA A 439 -25.33 32.29 -39.81
CA ALA A 439 -24.23 32.77 -38.96
C ALA A 439 -23.55 31.57 -38.24
N VAL A 440 -24.35 30.62 -37.71
CA VAL A 440 -23.79 29.43 -37.06
C VAL A 440 -23.09 28.51 -38.07
N ILE A 441 -23.69 28.27 -39.27
CA ILE A 441 -23.07 27.45 -40.31
C ILE A 441 -21.75 28.06 -40.81
N ASP A 442 -21.69 29.37 -41.03
CA ASP A 442 -20.49 30.04 -41.48
C ASP A 442 -19.41 30.08 -40.39
N SER A 443 -19.81 30.20 -39.13
CA SER A 443 -18.92 30.05 -37.97
C SER A 443 -18.27 28.67 -37.93
N GLY A 444 -19.06 27.61 -38.07
CA GLY A 444 -18.56 26.24 -38.14
C GLY A 444 -17.55 26.06 -39.29
N LYS A 445 -17.92 26.49 -40.53
CA LYS A 445 -17.03 26.40 -41.69
C LYS A 445 -15.70 27.14 -41.50
N ALA A 446 -15.72 28.35 -40.91
CA ALA A 446 -14.53 29.15 -40.71
C ALA A 446 -13.60 28.58 -39.62
N ARG A 447 -14.16 27.95 -38.57
CA ARG A 447 -13.42 27.46 -37.39
C ARG A 447 -13.13 25.97 -37.40
N MET A 448 -13.80 25.17 -38.22
CA MET A 448 -13.60 23.71 -38.28
C MET A 448 -12.13 23.35 -38.54
N ARG A 449 -11.47 23.96 -39.51
CA ARG A 449 -10.08 23.62 -39.84
C ARG A 449 -9.11 23.82 -38.67
N PRO A 450 -9.08 24.97 -37.94
CA PRO A 450 -8.26 25.15 -36.75
C PRO A 450 -8.58 24.17 -35.62
N ILE A 451 -9.88 23.87 -35.37
CA ILE A 451 -10.31 22.92 -34.34
C ILE A 451 -9.83 21.51 -34.63
N VAL A 452 -9.99 21.04 -35.87
CA VAL A 452 -9.53 19.72 -36.30
C VAL A 452 -8.02 19.59 -36.23
N ILE A 453 -7.25 20.60 -36.65
CA ILE A 453 -5.79 20.60 -36.54
C ILE A 453 -5.35 20.49 -35.06
N THR A 454 -6.00 21.25 -34.17
CA THR A 454 -5.71 21.18 -32.73
C THR A 454 -6.07 19.80 -32.16
N ALA A 455 -7.17 19.21 -32.59
CA ALA A 455 -7.57 17.86 -32.17
C ALA A 455 -6.52 16.81 -32.59
N PHE A 456 -6.05 16.86 -33.86
CA PHE A 456 -4.99 15.96 -34.32
C PHE A 456 -3.66 16.17 -33.60
N ALA A 457 -3.27 17.41 -33.31
CA ALA A 457 -2.06 17.69 -32.54
C ALA A 457 -2.14 17.11 -31.12
N LEU A 458 -3.31 17.19 -30.49
CA LEU A 458 -3.57 16.62 -29.15
C LEU A 458 -3.56 15.09 -29.17
N VAL A 459 -4.21 14.48 -30.16
CA VAL A 459 -4.19 13.04 -30.37
C VAL A 459 -2.76 12.55 -30.57
N GLY A 460 -1.98 13.21 -31.45
CA GLY A 460 -0.57 12.87 -31.67
C GLY A 460 0.29 13.01 -30.41
N GLY A 461 0.12 14.12 -29.67
CA GLY A 461 0.84 14.33 -28.40
C GLY A 461 0.48 13.32 -27.33
N SER A 462 -0.82 13.00 -27.18
CA SER A 462 -1.29 12.04 -26.17
C SER A 462 -0.88 10.60 -26.50
N SER A 463 -0.72 10.26 -27.77
CA SER A 463 -0.35 8.89 -28.18
C SER A 463 1.03 8.47 -27.67
N VAL A 464 1.94 9.42 -27.46
CA VAL A 464 3.30 9.17 -26.95
C VAL A 464 3.29 8.61 -25.52
N ILE A 465 2.34 9.03 -24.70
CA ILE A 465 2.24 8.63 -23.28
C ILE A 465 1.28 7.46 -23.03
N LEU A 466 0.67 6.89 -24.09
CA LEU A 466 -0.23 5.72 -23.97
C LEU A 466 0.48 4.47 -23.43
N THR A 467 1.78 4.36 -23.65
CA THR A 467 2.59 3.22 -23.20
C THR A 467 3.08 3.34 -21.77
N ASP A 468 2.92 4.51 -21.14
CA ASP A 468 3.28 4.70 -19.74
C ASP A 468 2.10 4.31 -18.86
N PRO A 469 2.23 3.31 -17.96
CA PRO A 469 1.11 2.83 -17.15
C PRO A 469 0.46 3.93 -16.29
N ILE A 470 1.24 4.84 -15.72
CA ILE A 470 0.74 5.90 -14.83
C ILE A 470 -0.06 6.95 -15.61
N PHE A 471 0.43 7.34 -16.79
CA PHE A 471 -0.19 8.40 -17.60
C PHE A 471 -1.14 7.88 -18.67
N GLN A 472 -1.27 6.57 -18.85
CA GLN A 472 -2.16 5.95 -19.84
C GLN A 472 -3.60 6.46 -19.71
N GLY A 473 -4.13 6.52 -18.48
CA GLY A 473 -5.50 7.01 -18.24
C GLY A 473 -5.71 8.45 -18.70
N MET A 474 -4.73 9.34 -18.48
CA MET A 474 -4.76 10.72 -18.98
C MET A 474 -4.73 10.77 -20.51
N ALA A 475 -3.87 9.96 -21.13
CA ALA A 475 -3.77 9.89 -22.58
C ALA A 475 -5.09 9.43 -23.21
N VAL A 476 -5.71 8.38 -22.67
CA VAL A 476 -7.01 7.86 -23.11
C VAL A 476 -8.11 8.92 -22.95
N ALA A 477 -8.16 9.62 -21.81
CA ALA A 477 -9.13 10.68 -21.57
C ALA A 477 -8.99 11.82 -22.59
N LEU A 478 -7.77 12.27 -22.86
CA LEU A 478 -7.50 13.32 -23.84
C LEU A 478 -7.82 12.86 -25.26
N LEU A 479 -7.40 11.68 -25.67
CA LEU A 479 -7.55 11.17 -27.02
C LEU A 479 -9.03 10.97 -27.36
N PHE A 480 -9.74 10.15 -26.61
CA PHE A 480 -11.14 9.84 -26.88
C PHE A 480 -12.08 11.02 -26.57
N GLY A 481 -11.76 11.79 -25.53
CA GLY A 481 -12.53 12.97 -25.15
C GLY A 481 -12.43 14.08 -26.20
N VAL A 482 -11.25 14.34 -26.78
CA VAL A 482 -11.09 15.33 -27.85
C VAL A 482 -11.80 14.89 -29.13
N VAL A 483 -11.70 13.62 -29.52
CA VAL A 483 -12.41 13.14 -30.71
C VAL A 483 -13.92 13.34 -30.59
N VAL A 484 -14.50 12.92 -29.45
CA VAL A 484 -15.95 13.07 -29.24
C VAL A 484 -16.36 14.54 -29.10
N SER A 485 -15.57 15.35 -28.36
CA SER A 485 -15.88 16.77 -28.23
C SER A 485 -15.84 17.51 -29.59
N THR A 486 -14.87 17.20 -30.44
CA THR A 486 -14.78 17.78 -31.78
C THR A 486 -16.00 17.41 -32.62
N LEU A 487 -16.40 16.13 -32.60
CA LEU A 487 -17.61 15.66 -33.32
C LEU A 487 -18.91 16.31 -32.79
N LEU A 488 -18.99 16.59 -31.49
CA LEU A 488 -20.15 17.22 -30.87
C LEU A 488 -20.20 18.74 -31.12
N THR A 489 -19.05 19.38 -31.21
CA THR A 489 -18.94 20.83 -31.42
C THR A 489 -19.26 21.19 -32.90
N ASP A 490 -18.99 20.29 -33.82
CA ASP A 490 -19.18 20.50 -35.28
C ASP A 490 -20.59 20.14 -35.77
N ARG A 491 -21.45 19.57 -34.95
CA ARG A 491 -22.87 19.29 -35.26
C ARG A 491 -23.80 20.32 -34.64
#